data_3110ab4faa211bdf7ce03e930e6c3c43
#
_entry.id   3110ab4faa211bdf7ce03e930e6c3c43
#
_cell.length_a   1.000
_cell.length_b   1.000
_cell.length_c   1.000
_cell.angle_alpha   90.00
_cell.angle_beta   90.00
_cell.angle_gamma   90.00
#
_symmetry.space_group_name_H-M   'P 1'
#
loop_
_entity.id
_entity.type
_entity.pdbx_description
1 polymer ?
#
loop_
_entity_poly.entity_id
_entity_poly.type
_entity_poly.pdbx_seq_one_letter_code
_entity_poly.pdbx_strand_id
1 'polypeptide(L)'
;INTLYPINQSGYFTDYQSLQIDSAYLVVTHKNLLNSARAYAAYRAADYDTLVVDIEELYHQFGGGIFKNSISLKRFLNHTMDQWPKWPSHLFLIGKSVKPAPESYEPGSRKDTTSYALNLVPTWGMPGSDNHYSTDIYSGSRYYLIPTGRLSASSNLEVTNYLQKMTEIEDNQDPTSLYSI
;
A
#
# COMPACT_ATOMS: atom_id res chain seq x y z
N ILE A 1 -3.96 -30.82 0.00
CA ILE A 1 -3.07 -29.75 0.54
C ILE A 1 -2.65 -28.94 -0.67
N ASN A 2 -3.17 -27.71 -0.78
CA ASN A 2 -2.74 -26.82 -1.85
C ASN A 2 -1.30 -26.42 -1.60
N THR A 3 -0.44 -26.63 -2.57
CA THR A 3 0.95 -26.19 -2.52
C THR A 3 0.97 -24.66 -2.42
N LEU A 4 1.52 -24.13 -1.33
CA LEU A 4 1.76 -22.69 -1.19
C LEU A 4 2.89 -22.32 -2.17
N TYR A 5 2.55 -21.61 -3.21
CA TYR A 5 3.55 -21.07 -4.13
C TYR A 5 4.09 -19.76 -3.54
N PRO A 6 5.40 -19.62 -3.43
CA PRO A 6 6.01 -18.35 -2.99
C PRO A 6 5.74 -17.27 -4.02
N ILE A 7 5.33 -16.10 -3.54
CA ILE A 7 4.88 -14.99 -4.37
C ILE A 7 6.05 -14.30 -5.06
N ASN A 8 7.21 -14.29 -4.44
CA ASN A 8 8.41 -13.59 -4.92
C ASN A 8 9.35 -14.43 -5.79
N GLN A 9 8.93 -15.59 -6.26
CA GLN A 9 9.73 -16.53 -7.06
C GLN A 9 11.01 -17.08 -6.38
N SER A 10 11.35 -16.60 -5.18
CA SER A 10 12.54 -17.06 -4.43
C SER A 10 12.33 -18.36 -3.66
N GLY A 11 11.10 -18.80 -3.49
CA GLY A 11 10.72 -19.94 -2.66
C GLY A 11 10.47 -19.58 -1.19
N TYR A 12 10.71 -18.32 -0.79
CA TYR A 12 10.60 -17.86 0.60
C TYR A 12 9.82 -16.54 0.66
N PHE A 13 9.18 -16.29 1.79
CA PHE A 13 8.62 -14.98 2.10
C PHE A 13 9.74 -13.99 2.42
N THR A 14 9.47 -12.71 2.14
CA THR A 14 10.34 -11.61 2.57
C THR A 14 10.40 -11.58 4.10
N ASP A 15 11.60 -11.57 4.64
CA ASP A 15 11.82 -11.36 6.08
C ASP A 15 11.82 -9.85 6.38
N TYR A 16 10.64 -9.30 6.62
CA TYR A 16 10.47 -7.88 6.91
C TYR A 16 11.11 -7.45 8.24
N GLN A 17 11.35 -8.38 9.16
CA GLN A 17 12.05 -8.07 10.41
C GLN A 17 13.53 -7.79 10.15
N SER A 18 14.17 -8.55 9.27
CA SER A 18 15.60 -8.38 8.95
C SER A 18 15.88 -7.17 8.06
N LEU A 19 14.89 -6.69 7.28
CA LEU A 19 15.08 -5.54 6.38
C LEU A 19 15.38 -4.24 7.13
N GLN A 20 14.72 -3.97 8.26
CA GLN A 20 14.96 -2.84 9.17
C GLN A 20 15.35 -1.52 8.48
N ILE A 21 14.56 -1.09 7.50
CA ILE A 21 14.82 0.13 6.74
C ILE A 21 14.43 1.34 7.58
N ASP A 22 15.38 2.21 7.84
CA ASP A 22 15.17 3.43 8.63
C ASP A 22 14.27 4.42 7.88
N SER A 23 13.15 4.81 8.51
CA SER A 23 12.22 5.81 7.96
C SER A 23 11.74 5.52 6.55
N ALA A 24 11.49 4.26 6.23
CA ALA A 24 11.13 3.81 4.89
C ALA A 24 9.94 4.56 4.30
N TYR A 25 10.03 4.92 3.01
CA TYR A 25 8.88 5.25 2.18
C TYR A 25 8.27 3.94 1.66
N LEU A 26 7.20 3.49 2.28
CA LEU A 26 6.54 2.23 1.93
C LEU A 26 5.61 2.42 0.73
N VAL A 27 5.83 1.65 -0.32
CA VAL A 27 4.93 1.55 -1.47
C VAL A 27 4.27 0.18 -1.45
N VAL A 28 2.98 0.12 -1.12
CA VAL A 28 2.22 -1.14 -1.14
C VAL A 28 1.39 -1.21 -2.41
N THR A 29 1.55 -2.28 -3.16
CA THR A 29 0.89 -2.47 -4.45
C THR A 29 0.46 -3.92 -4.67
N HIS A 30 -0.25 -4.17 -5.75
CA HIS A 30 -0.59 -5.51 -6.23
C HIS A 30 0.38 -5.94 -7.33
N LYS A 31 0.67 -7.24 -7.44
CA LYS A 31 1.58 -7.81 -8.45
C LYS A 31 1.36 -7.28 -9.88
N ASN A 32 0.11 -6.99 -10.26
CA ASN A 32 -0.23 -6.47 -11.60
C ASN A 32 0.35 -5.07 -11.86
N LEU A 33 0.66 -4.30 -10.81
CA LEU A 33 1.19 -2.94 -10.89
C LEU A 33 2.65 -2.85 -10.40
N LEU A 34 3.26 -3.98 -10.07
CA LEU A 34 4.56 -4.04 -9.40
C LEU A 34 5.67 -3.33 -10.19
N ASN A 35 5.69 -3.49 -11.51
CA ASN A 35 6.72 -2.87 -12.35
C ASN A 35 6.65 -1.34 -12.32
N SER A 36 5.47 -0.75 -12.49
CA SER A 36 5.28 0.69 -12.45
C SER A 36 5.40 1.26 -11.04
N ALA A 37 5.01 0.50 -10.02
CA ALA A 37 5.23 0.87 -8.62
C ALA A 37 6.72 0.91 -8.25
N ARG A 38 7.53 -0.02 -8.79
CA ARG A 38 8.99 0.00 -8.65
C ARG A 38 9.61 1.22 -9.35
N ALA A 39 9.12 1.60 -10.53
CA ALA A 39 9.57 2.81 -11.20
C ALA A 39 9.26 4.07 -10.38
N TYR A 40 8.07 4.15 -9.78
CA TYR A 40 7.71 5.22 -8.85
C TYR A 40 8.62 5.23 -7.61
N ALA A 41 8.85 4.08 -7.00
CA ALA A 41 9.74 3.97 -5.84
C ALA A 41 11.18 4.36 -6.18
N ALA A 42 11.69 3.99 -7.36
CA ALA A 42 13.00 4.39 -7.84
C ALA A 42 13.12 5.92 -8.00
N TYR A 43 12.07 6.59 -8.46
CA TYR A 43 12.01 8.05 -8.50
C TYR A 43 12.08 8.66 -7.09
N ARG A 44 11.33 8.13 -6.13
CA ARG A 44 11.36 8.58 -4.73
C ARG A 44 12.65 8.23 -3.99
N ALA A 45 13.43 7.29 -4.50
CA ALA A 45 14.71 6.89 -3.89
C ALA A 45 15.79 7.99 -3.93
N ALA A 46 15.56 9.09 -4.64
CA ALA A 46 16.40 10.28 -4.56
C ALA A 46 16.35 10.92 -3.16
N ASP A 47 15.20 10.84 -2.46
CA ASP A 47 14.96 11.55 -1.20
C ASP A 47 14.70 10.61 -0.02
N TYR A 48 14.35 9.33 -0.29
CA TYR A 48 13.88 8.38 0.73
C TYR A 48 14.45 6.99 0.53
N ASP A 49 14.64 6.27 1.61
CA ASP A 49 14.80 4.82 1.55
C ASP A 49 13.46 4.17 1.21
N THR A 50 13.34 3.56 0.05
CA THR A 50 12.07 3.04 -0.46
C THR A 50 11.95 1.53 -0.31
N LEU A 51 10.76 1.04 0.01
CA LEU A 51 10.41 -0.37 0.00
C LEU A 51 9.11 -0.61 -0.74
N VAL A 52 9.17 -1.44 -1.79
CA VAL A 52 7.97 -1.87 -2.54
C VAL A 52 7.52 -3.23 -2.03
N VAL A 53 6.26 -3.31 -1.62
CA VAL A 53 5.65 -4.48 -1.00
C VAL A 53 4.48 -4.96 -1.85
N ASP A 54 4.45 -6.26 -2.18
CA ASP A 54 3.28 -6.88 -2.80
C ASP A 54 2.23 -7.21 -1.74
N ILE A 55 1.03 -6.68 -1.90
CA ILE A 55 -0.09 -6.91 -0.98
C ILE A 55 -0.47 -8.41 -0.87
N GLU A 56 -0.27 -9.20 -1.93
CA GLU A 56 -0.56 -10.63 -1.87
C GLU A 56 0.37 -11.37 -0.90
N GLU A 57 1.64 -10.96 -0.81
CA GLU A 57 2.56 -11.49 0.19
C GLU A 57 2.09 -11.16 1.61
N LEU A 58 1.58 -9.96 1.83
CA LEU A 58 1.02 -9.59 3.13
C LEU A 58 -0.22 -10.40 3.51
N TYR A 59 -1.05 -10.78 2.54
CA TYR A 59 -2.18 -11.68 2.82
C TYR A 59 -1.73 -13.01 3.40
N HIS A 60 -0.62 -13.54 2.92
CA HIS A 60 -0.07 -14.80 3.42
C HIS A 60 0.61 -14.63 4.78
N GLN A 61 1.48 -13.64 4.93
CA GLN A 61 2.28 -13.46 6.14
C GLN A 61 1.46 -12.90 7.32
N PHE A 62 0.61 -11.90 7.07
CA PHE A 62 -0.08 -11.13 8.10
C PHE A 62 -1.60 -11.31 8.09
N GLY A 63 -2.16 -11.93 7.06
CA GLY A 63 -3.59 -12.09 6.86
C GLY A 63 -4.10 -13.53 6.99
N GLY A 64 -3.25 -14.49 7.37
CA GLY A 64 -3.62 -15.90 7.45
C GLY A 64 -4.01 -16.53 6.12
N GLY A 65 -3.51 -16.01 4.99
CA GLY A 65 -3.82 -16.47 3.64
C GLY A 65 -5.17 -16.00 3.11
N ILE A 66 -5.87 -15.10 3.80
CA ILE A 66 -7.16 -14.57 3.35
C ILE A 66 -6.92 -13.38 2.41
N PHE A 67 -7.18 -13.61 1.13
CA PHE A 67 -7.00 -12.59 0.10
C PHE A 67 -7.95 -11.40 0.27
N LYS A 68 -7.44 -10.21 -0.06
CA LYS A 68 -8.15 -8.92 0.01
C LYS A 68 -8.67 -8.58 1.42
N ASN A 69 -8.02 -9.15 2.41
CA ASN A 69 -8.27 -8.83 3.80
C ASN A 69 -7.41 -7.61 4.22
N SER A 70 -8.07 -6.48 4.50
CA SER A 70 -7.41 -5.24 4.91
C SER A 70 -6.61 -5.34 6.21
N ILE A 71 -6.94 -6.32 7.09
CA ILE A 71 -6.20 -6.52 8.34
C ILE A 71 -4.73 -6.89 8.11
N SER A 72 -4.40 -7.53 6.98
CA SER A 72 -3.03 -7.95 6.66
C SER A 72 -2.09 -6.75 6.55
N LEU A 73 -2.51 -5.71 5.82
CA LEU A 73 -1.74 -4.47 5.70
C LEU A 73 -1.61 -3.75 7.04
N LYS A 74 -2.69 -3.69 7.81
CA LYS A 74 -2.65 -3.08 9.13
C LYS A 74 -1.69 -3.80 10.08
N ARG A 75 -1.71 -5.13 10.11
CA ARG A 75 -0.78 -5.94 10.92
C ARG A 75 0.67 -5.78 10.46
N PHE A 76 0.89 -5.72 9.16
CA PHE A 76 2.21 -5.44 8.60
C PHE A 76 2.75 -4.08 9.08
N LEU A 77 1.96 -3.02 9.00
CA LEU A 77 2.37 -1.70 9.47
C LEU A 77 2.65 -1.67 10.98
N ASN A 78 1.80 -2.31 11.78
CA ASN A 78 2.10 -2.43 13.21
C ASN A 78 3.40 -3.21 13.45
N HIS A 79 3.62 -4.30 12.70
CA HIS A 79 4.88 -5.05 12.78
C HIS A 79 6.09 -4.16 12.45
N THR A 80 6.04 -3.35 11.40
CA THR A 80 7.15 -2.43 11.08
C THR A 80 7.35 -1.36 12.15
N MET A 81 6.28 -0.81 12.71
CA MET A 81 6.36 0.16 13.79
C MET A 81 6.91 -0.43 15.10
N ASP A 82 6.65 -1.71 15.37
CA ASP A 82 7.10 -2.41 16.57
C ASP A 82 8.53 -2.94 16.45
N GLN A 83 8.94 -3.37 15.26
CA GLN A 83 10.19 -4.12 15.07
C GLN A 83 11.32 -3.30 14.44
N TRP A 84 11.00 -2.26 13.68
CA TRP A 84 12.02 -1.46 13.01
C TRP A 84 12.56 -0.35 13.93
N PRO A 85 13.84 0.03 13.80
CA PRO A 85 14.47 1.06 14.63
C PRO A 85 13.77 2.42 14.52
N LYS A 86 13.27 2.74 13.32
CA LYS A 86 12.43 3.92 13.06
C LYS A 86 11.20 3.52 12.26
N TRP A 87 10.10 4.19 12.57
CA TRP A 87 8.85 4.02 11.85
C TRP A 87 8.98 4.40 10.39
N PRO A 88 8.20 3.77 9.50
CA PRO A 88 8.08 4.23 8.13
C PRO A 88 7.70 5.72 8.08
N SER A 89 8.35 6.47 7.19
CA SER A 89 8.09 7.90 7.01
C SER A 89 6.78 8.16 6.28
N HIS A 90 6.45 7.29 5.32
CA HIS A 90 5.27 7.41 4.47
C HIS A 90 4.70 6.05 4.11
N LEU A 91 3.39 6.02 3.87
CA LEU A 91 2.69 4.90 3.26
C LEU A 91 2.02 5.36 1.96
N PHE A 92 2.41 4.79 0.84
CA PHE A 92 1.79 5.06 -0.44
C PHE A 92 1.18 3.79 -1.03
N LEU A 93 -0.13 3.80 -1.21
CA LEU A 93 -0.90 2.67 -1.73
C LEU A 93 -1.10 2.86 -3.24
N ILE A 94 -0.54 1.97 -4.05
CA ILE A 94 -0.74 1.99 -5.50
C ILE A 94 -1.67 0.83 -5.88
N GLY A 95 -2.91 1.16 -6.17
CA GLY A 95 -3.94 0.20 -6.56
C GLY A 95 -5.34 0.66 -6.17
N LYS A 96 -6.27 0.38 -7.07
CA LYS A 96 -7.69 0.65 -6.84
C LYS A 96 -8.20 -0.16 -5.65
N SER A 97 -9.05 0.45 -4.83
CA SER A 97 -9.86 -0.24 -3.84
C SER A 97 -11.32 -0.24 -4.25
N VAL A 98 -12.05 -1.22 -3.77
CA VAL A 98 -13.51 -1.27 -3.88
C VAL A 98 -14.09 -1.20 -2.48
N LYS A 99 -15.10 -0.33 -2.31
CA LYS A 99 -15.79 -0.15 -1.03
C LYS A 99 -16.30 -1.49 -0.52
N PRO A 100 -15.98 -1.87 0.72
CA PRO A 100 -16.64 -3.01 1.35
C PRO A 100 -18.13 -2.72 1.47
N ALA A 101 -18.98 -3.57 0.91
CA ALA A 101 -20.42 -3.44 1.10
C ALA A 101 -20.91 -4.48 2.11
N PRO A 102 -21.82 -4.13 3.01
CA PRO A 102 -22.54 -5.11 3.81
C PRO A 102 -23.29 -6.06 2.88
N GLU A 103 -23.33 -7.33 3.22
CA GLU A 103 -23.98 -8.37 2.40
C GLU A 103 -25.47 -8.12 2.13
N SER A 104 -26.10 -7.23 2.90
CA SER A 104 -27.54 -6.99 2.88
C SER A 104 -28.02 -5.86 1.97
N TYR A 105 -27.14 -4.99 1.48
CA TYR A 105 -27.59 -3.74 0.84
C TYR A 105 -27.19 -3.54 -0.62
N GLU A 106 -26.09 -4.14 -1.08
CA GLU A 106 -25.68 -4.05 -2.49
C GLU A 106 -24.84 -5.30 -2.86
N PRO A 107 -24.71 -5.65 -4.15
CA PRO A 107 -23.77 -6.67 -4.59
C PRO A 107 -22.35 -6.23 -4.16
N GLY A 108 -21.92 -6.72 -3.02
CA GLY A 108 -20.58 -6.47 -2.48
C GLY A 108 -19.51 -7.07 -3.38
N SER A 109 -18.29 -6.60 -3.25
CA SER A 109 -17.13 -7.07 -4.02
C SER A 109 -16.94 -8.59 -3.99
N ARG A 110 -17.49 -9.28 -3.00
CA ARG A 110 -17.47 -10.76 -2.90
C ARG A 110 -18.48 -11.46 -3.81
N LYS A 111 -19.58 -10.79 -4.18
CA LYS A 111 -20.63 -11.32 -5.06
C LYS A 111 -20.44 -10.88 -6.51
N ASP A 112 -19.83 -9.71 -6.73
CA ASP A 112 -19.48 -9.19 -8.04
C ASP A 112 -18.01 -9.47 -8.35
N THR A 113 -17.78 -10.40 -9.26
CA THR A 113 -16.43 -10.82 -9.66
C THR A 113 -15.64 -9.69 -10.30
N THR A 114 -16.31 -8.75 -10.98
CA THR A 114 -15.67 -7.58 -11.60
C THR A 114 -15.15 -6.62 -10.53
N SER A 115 -16.00 -6.26 -9.58
CA SER A 115 -15.60 -5.43 -8.43
C SER A 115 -14.53 -6.11 -7.58
N TYR A 116 -14.65 -7.43 -7.39
CA TYR A 116 -13.62 -8.18 -6.69
C TYR A 116 -12.28 -8.15 -7.41
N ALA A 117 -12.26 -8.30 -8.73
CA ALA A 117 -11.02 -8.24 -9.52
C ALA A 117 -10.37 -6.84 -9.46
N LEU A 118 -11.17 -5.79 -9.49
CA LEU A 118 -10.71 -4.39 -9.42
C LEU A 118 -10.21 -3.97 -8.03
N ASN A 119 -10.51 -4.72 -6.98
CA ASN A 119 -10.00 -4.44 -5.64
C ASN A 119 -8.55 -4.93 -5.51
N LEU A 120 -7.61 -4.14 -6.00
CA LEU A 120 -6.18 -4.49 -6.02
C LEU A 120 -5.53 -4.33 -4.65
N VAL A 121 -5.74 -3.17 -4.02
CA VAL A 121 -5.27 -2.88 -2.66
C VAL A 121 -6.48 -2.43 -1.83
N PRO A 122 -7.00 -3.25 -0.92
CA PRO A 122 -8.22 -2.94 -0.19
C PRO A 122 -8.05 -1.65 0.65
N THR A 123 -9.17 -1.03 1.00
CA THR A 123 -9.24 0.05 1.98
C THR A 123 -9.69 -0.50 3.34
N TRP A 124 -9.42 0.24 4.42
CA TRP A 124 -9.81 -0.15 5.77
C TRP A 124 -11.20 0.38 6.12
N GLY A 125 -12.02 -0.48 6.71
CA GLY A 125 -13.25 -0.07 7.40
C GLY A 125 -14.41 0.34 6.52
N MET A 126 -15.48 0.79 7.20
CA MET A 126 -16.68 1.32 6.57
C MET A 126 -17.20 2.51 7.39
N PRO A 127 -17.20 3.72 6.82
CA PRO A 127 -16.68 4.08 5.48
C PRO A 127 -15.20 3.77 5.33
N GLY A 128 -14.75 3.51 4.07
CA GLY A 128 -13.36 3.21 3.79
C GLY A 128 -12.43 4.39 4.09
N SER A 129 -11.34 4.14 4.81
CA SER A 129 -10.33 5.15 5.11
C SER A 129 -8.94 4.51 5.20
N ASP A 130 -8.03 4.95 4.33
CA ASP A 130 -6.67 4.43 4.31
C ASP A 130 -5.83 4.91 5.48
N ASN A 131 -6.15 6.07 6.05
CA ASN A 131 -5.45 6.60 7.23
C ASN A 131 -5.51 5.66 8.44
N HIS A 132 -6.57 4.87 8.56
CA HIS A 132 -6.69 3.90 9.64
C HIS A 132 -5.68 2.75 9.58
N TYR A 133 -4.98 2.56 8.47
CA TYR A 133 -3.89 1.60 8.41
C TYR A 133 -2.74 1.94 9.36
N SER A 134 -2.43 3.22 9.53
CA SER A 134 -1.35 3.71 10.39
C SER A 134 -1.79 4.02 11.83
N THR A 135 -3.03 3.71 12.22
CA THR A 135 -3.41 3.80 13.65
C THR A 135 -2.92 2.56 14.40
N ASP A 136 -2.46 2.76 15.64
CA ASP A 136 -2.10 1.65 16.52
C ASP A 136 -3.33 0.77 16.84
N ILE A 137 -3.22 -0.55 16.60
CA ILE A 137 -4.31 -1.50 16.87
C ILE A 137 -4.46 -1.79 18.38
N TYR A 138 -3.38 -1.66 19.14
CA TYR A 138 -3.34 -2.11 20.55
C TYR A 138 -3.74 -1.00 21.51
N SER A 139 -3.36 0.25 21.23
CA SER A 139 -3.64 1.37 22.13
C SER A 139 -5.05 1.94 21.99
N GLY A 140 -5.80 1.55 20.93
CA GLY A 140 -7.07 2.20 20.60
C GLY A 140 -6.93 3.67 20.20
N SER A 141 -5.71 4.12 19.98
CA SER A 141 -5.40 5.48 19.55
C SER A 141 -6.05 5.78 18.20
N ARG A 142 -6.62 6.98 18.08
CA ARG A 142 -7.19 7.50 16.85
C ARG A 142 -6.21 8.36 16.05
N TYR A 143 -4.98 8.52 16.54
CA TYR A 143 -3.97 9.30 15.82
C TYR A 143 -3.40 8.52 14.68
N TYR A 144 -3.29 9.18 13.53
CA TYR A 144 -2.62 8.65 12.35
C TYR A 144 -1.12 8.86 12.53
N LEU A 145 -0.37 7.77 12.52
CA LEU A 145 1.05 7.77 12.87
C LEU A 145 1.97 7.98 11.66
N ILE A 146 1.47 7.62 10.45
CA ILE A 146 2.23 7.67 9.21
C ILE A 146 1.39 8.40 8.16
N PRO A 147 1.93 9.45 7.50
CA PRO A 147 1.30 10.06 6.34
C PRO A 147 0.95 9.01 5.29
N THR A 148 -0.32 8.97 4.91
CA THR A 148 -0.83 7.93 4.01
C THR A 148 -1.47 8.55 2.78
N GLY A 149 -1.05 8.11 1.59
CA GLY A 149 -1.63 8.49 0.30
C GLY A 149 -2.03 7.28 -0.53
N ARG A 150 -2.93 7.49 -1.51
CA ARG A 150 -3.33 6.46 -2.46
C ARG A 150 -3.36 6.97 -3.88
N LEU A 151 -2.78 6.19 -4.78
CA LEU A 151 -3.05 6.25 -6.22
C LEU A 151 -4.02 5.12 -6.58
N SER A 152 -5.26 5.48 -6.90
CA SER A 152 -6.32 4.52 -7.25
C SER A 152 -6.16 4.05 -8.70
N ALA A 153 -5.05 3.39 -9.01
CA ALA A 153 -4.73 2.87 -10.34
C ALA A 153 -5.21 1.42 -10.51
N SER A 154 -5.62 1.09 -11.73
CA SER A 154 -6.01 -0.25 -12.17
C SER A 154 -5.06 -0.83 -13.24
N SER A 155 -4.18 -0.01 -13.81
CA SER A 155 -3.22 -0.37 -14.85
C SER A 155 -1.85 0.26 -14.63
N ASN A 156 -0.80 -0.37 -15.19
CA ASN A 156 0.55 0.19 -15.17
C ASN A 156 0.62 1.55 -15.88
N LEU A 157 -0.17 1.76 -16.93
CA LEU A 157 -0.22 3.03 -17.66
C LEU A 157 -0.67 4.18 -16.76
N GLU A 158 -1.70 3.96 -15.92
CA GLU A 158 -2.17 5.00 -14.99
C GLU A 158 -1.09 5.38 -13.97
N VAL A 159 -0.32 4.41 -13.48
CA VAL A 159 0.81 4.68 -12.57
C VAL A 159 1.92 5.44 -13.29
N THR A 160 2.25 5.05 -14.52
CA THR A 160 3.28 5.74 -15.33
C THR A 160 2.87 7.19 -15.64
N ASN A 161 1.61 7.41 -16.01
CA ASN A 161 1.09 8.76 -16.27
C ASN A 161 1.11 9.63 -15.00
N TYR A 162 0.82 9.02 -13.84
CA TYR A 162 0.93 9.74 -12.57
C TYR A 162 2.39 10.11 -12.26
N LEU A 163 3.33 9.19 -12.44
CA LEU A 163 4.75 9.46 -12.24
C LEU A 163 5.24 10.58 -13.16
N GLN A 164 4.85 10.55 -14.44
CA GLN A 164 5.20 11.63 -15.38
C GLN A 164 4.69 12.98 -14.90
N LYS A 165 3.43 13.08 -14.48
CA LYS A 165 2.88 14.33 -13.94
C LYS A 165 3.61 14.81 -12.69
N MET A 166 3.99 13.89 -11.81
CA MET A 166 4.75 14.24 -10.60
C MET A 166 6.12 14.82 -10.97
N THR A 167 6.83 14.17 -11.89
CA THR A 167 8.13 14.65 -12.39
C THR A 167 7.99 16.03 -13.02
N GLU A 168 7.00 16.23 -13.91
CA GLU A 168 6.76 17.54 -14.55
C GLU A 168 6.45 18.65 -13.54
N ILE A 169 5.70 18.34 -12.48
CA ILE A 169 5.35 19.33 -11.44
C ILE A 169 6.58 19.64 -10.59
N GLU A 170 7.32 18.64 -10.16
CA GLU A 170 8.48 18.81 -9.28
C GLU A 170 9.63 19.50 -10.01
N ASP A 171 9.87 19.18 -11.29
CA ASP A 171 10.89 19.85 -12.13
C ASP A 171 10.55 21.32 -12.45
N ASN A 172 9.25 21.66 -12.51
CA ASN A 172 8.78 23.00 -12.82
C ASN A 172 8.43 23.83 -11.57
N GLN A 173 8.60 23.32 -10.36
CA GLN A 173 8.37 24.11 -9.15
C GLN A 173 9.47 25.17 -8.99
N ASP A 174 9.14 26.40 -9.36
CA ASP A 174 9.87 27.56 -8.91
C ASP A 174 9.64 27.71 -7.39
N PRO A 175 10.70 27.64 -6.56
CA PRO A 175 10.58 27.78 -5.11
C PRO A 175 9.89 29.09 -4.68
N THR A 176 9.84 30.10 -5.53
CA THR A 176 9.21 31.39 -5.26
C THR A 176 7.69 31.37 -5.49
N SER A 177 7.16 30.39 -6.25
CA SER A 177 5.73 30.32 -6.56
C SER A 177 4.86 29.84 -5.39
N LEU A 178 5.45 29.16 -4.39
CA LEU A 178 4.75 28.64 -3.20
C LEU A 178 4.37 29.74 -2.17
N TYR A 179 4.88 30.95 -2.32
CA TYR A 179 4.67 32.06 -1.38
C TYR A 179 3.82 33.21 -1.96
N SER A 180 3.22 33.01 -3.12
CA SER A 180 2.33 34.00 -3.75
C SER A 180 0.85 33.66 -3.54
N ILE A 181 0.43 33.62 -2.28
CA ILE A 181 -0.99 33.64 -1.88
C ILE A 181 -1.17 34.79 -0.91
#